data_5f573ae55be1ddf009d91f0c15966c94
#
_entry.id   5f573ae55be1ddf009d91f0c15966c94
#
_cell.length_a   1.000
_cell.length_b   1.000
_cell.length_c   1.000
_cell.angle_alpha   90.00
_cell.angle_beta   90.00
_cell.angle_gamma   90.00
#
_symmetry.space_group_name_H-M   'P 1'
#
loop_
_entity.id
_entity.type
_entity.pdbx_description
1 polymer ?
#
loop_
_entity_poly.entity_id
_entity_poly.type
_entity_poly.pdbx_seq_one_letter_code
_entity_poly.pdbx_strand_id
1 'polypeptide(L)'
;MLNKTQFSDDFYEKLPKKPYCSDDLGRGVIIRPKRTAIQKPYIQHNPPCLVSSLVFDIDRQDAYFAWSDANLPTPTWIAKNRQNGHAHIGYMLLAPVCTTHRAKQNVIQYLAKIEQAYSLAL
;
A
#
# COMPACT_ATOMS: atom_id res chain seq x y z
N MET A 1 -6.52 -8.48 -9.07
CA MET A 1 -7.55 -7.74 -8.32
C MET A 1 -7.41 -8.05 -6.84
N LEU A 2 -7.32 -7.04 -6.01
CA LEU A 2 -7.20 -7.22 -4.57
C LEU A 2 -8.55 -7.65 -3.99
N ASN A 3 -8.58 -8.79 -3.28
CA ASN A 3 -9.80 -9.27 -2.64
C ASN A 3 -9.89 -8.67 -1.23
N LYS A 4 -11.09 -8.24 -0.84
CA LYS A 4 -11.39 -7.64 0.47
C LYS A 4 -10.89 -8.49 1.66
N THR A 5 -10.90 -9.80 1.52
CA THR A 5 -10.43 -10.74 2.55
C THR A 5 -8.91 -10.76 2.73
N GLN A 6 -8.15 -10.13 1.84
CA GLN A 6 -6.69 -10.09 1.87
C GLN A 6 -6.14 -8.90 2.68
N PHE A 7 -7.00 -7.97 3.08
CA PHE A 7 -6.60 -6.81 3.86
C PHE A 7 -6.89 -7.03 5.34
N SER A 8 -6.00 -6.52 6.19
CA SER A 8 -6.25 -6.44 7.62
C SER A 8 -7.33 -5.41 7.93
N ASP A 9 -8.05 -5.59 9.04
CA ASP A 9 -9.02 -4.60 9.51
C ASP A 9 -8.36 -3.23 9.73
N ASP A 10 -7.13 -3.24 10.24
CA ASP A 10 -6.34 -2.03 10.46
C ASP A 10 -6.05 -1.26 9.16
N PHE A 11 -5.75 -1.99 8.08
CA PHE A 11 -5.59 -1.37 6.77
C PHE A 11 -6.88 -0.67 6.31
N TYR A 12 -8.01 -1.35 6.44
CA TYR A 12 -9.31 -0.79 6.07
C TYR A 12 -9.66 0.45 6.90
N GLU A 13 -9.45 0.39 8.20
CA GLU A 13 -9.71 1.50 9.12
C GLU A 13 -8.90 2.76 8.77
N LYS A 14 -7.65 2.58 8.32
CA LYS A 14 -6.76 3.68 7.97
C LYS A 14 -6.91 4.19 6.55
N LEU A 15 -7.78 3.61 5.73
CA LEU A 15 -8.10 4.14 4.41
C LEU A 15 -8.77 5.51 4.52
N PRO A 16 -8.60 6.40 3.52
CA PRO A 16 -9.42 7.61 3.43
C PRO A 16 -10.91 7.26 3.43
N LYS A 17 -11.73 8.13 3.99
CA LYS A 17 -13.20 7.92 3.99
C LYS A 17 -13.79 7.82 2.58
N LYS A 18 -13.24 8.62 1.66
CA LYS A 18 -13.63 8.66 0.24
C LYS A 18 -12.36 8.63 -0.62
N PRO A 19 -11.70 7.47 -0.76
CA PRO A 19 -10.47 7.39 -1.54
C PRO A 19 -10.72 7.53 -3.03
N TYR A 20 -9.70 7.97 -3.75
CA TYR A 20 -9.67 7.81 -5.19
C TYR A 20 -9.59 6.31 -5.51
N CYS A 21 -10.31 5.89 -6.53
CA CYS A 21 -10.31 4.50 -6.99
C CYS A 21 -10.61 4.44 -8.49
N SER A 22 -10.35 3.30 -9.11
CA SER A 22 -10.58 3.12 -10.54
C SER A 22 -10.77 1.65 -10.88
N ASP A 23 -11.60 1.39 -11.88
CA ASP A 23 -11.64 0.10 -12.57
C ASP A 23 -10.54 0.00 -13.64
N ASP A 24 -10.16 1.13 -14.22
CA ASP A 24 -9.17 1.25 -15.28
C ASP A 24 -8.52 2.64 -15.21
N LEU A 25 -7.23 2.70 -14.86
CA LEU A 25 -6.49 3.97 -14.73
C LEU A 25 -6.46 4.76 -16.05
N GLY A 26 -6.53 4.08 -17.21
CA GLY A 26 -6.60 4.75 -18.50
C GLY A 26 -7.88 5.56 -18.72
N ARG A 27 -8.94 5.26 -17.97
CA ARG A 27 -10.22 5.97 -17.99
C ARG A 27 -10.33 7.02 -16.88
N GLY A 28 -9.28 7.19 -16.08
CA GLY A 28 -9.23 8.13 -14.97
C GLY A 28 -9.66 7.52 -13.64
N VAL A 29 -9.75 8.38 -12.64
CA VAL A 29 -10.08 8.00 -11.26
C VAL A 29 -11.41 8.64 -10.83
N ILE A 30 -12.09 7.96 -9.91
CA ILE A 30 -13.34 8.43 -9.31
C ILE A 30 -13.22 8.39 -7.79
N ILE A 31 -14.10 9.11 -7.11
CA ILE A 31 -14.15 9.13 -5.65
C ILE A 31 -15.37 8.33 -5.21
N ARG A 32 -15.18 7.39 -4.30
CA ARG A 32 -16.28 6.58 -3.73
C ARG A 32 -16.05 6.36 -2.24
N PRO A 33 -17.10 6.10 -1.45
CA PRO A 33 -16.95 5.67 -0.06
C PRO A 33 -16.01 4.44 0.02
N LYS A 34 -15.21 4.34 1.08
CA LYS A 34 -14.20 3.29 1.17
C LYS A 34 -14.74 1.87 1.04
N ARG A 35 -15.96 1.62 1.52
CA ARG A 35 -16.63 0.31 1.36
C ARG A 35 -16.84 -0.09 -0.10
N THR A 36 -17.06 0.88 -0.99
CA THR A 36 -17.19 0.66 -2.43
C THR A 36 -15.82 0.66 -3.10
N ALA A 37 -14.97 1.61 -2.74
CA ALA A 37 -13.65 1.78 -3.34
C ALA A 37 -12.74 0.56 -3.12
N ILE A 38 -12.86 -0.12 -1.96
CA ILE A 38 -12.05 -1.31 -1.64
C ILE A 38 -12.34 -2.49 -2.59
N GLN A 39 -13.45 -2.46 -3.30
CA GLN A 39 -13.80 -3.48 -4.28
C GLN A 39 -13.21 -3.21 -5.67
N LYS A 40 -12.65 -2.03 -5.88
CA LYS A 40 -12.03 -1.62 -7.14
C LYS A 40 -10.60 -2.18 -7.26
N PRO A 41 -10.12 -2.45 -8.47
CA PRO A 41 -8.74 -2.90 -8.69
C PRO A 41 -7.69 -1.91 -8.23
N TYR A 42 -7.98 -0.62 -8.31
CA TYR A 42 -7.07 0.46 -7.94
C TYR A 42 -7.70 1.32 -6.87
N ILE A 43 -6.99 1.53 -5.77
CA ILE A 43 -7.46 2.33 -4.64
C ILE A 43 -6.30 3.13 -4.03
N GLN A 44 -6.61 4.37 -3.67
CA GLN A 44 -5.71 5.21 -2.86
C GLN A 44 -5.65 4.64 -1.44
N HIS A 45 -4.46 4.25 -1.00
CA HIS A 45 -4.31 3.61 0.31
C HIS A 45 -3.95 4.56 1.45
N ASN A 46 -3.32 5.71 1.17
CA ASN A 46 -2.99 6.70 2.18
C ASN A 46 -3.90 7.93 2.08
N PRO A 47 -4.38 8.47 3.22
CA PRO A 47 -5.04 9.77 3.23
C PRO A 47 -4.12 10.87 2.69
N PRO A 48 -4.66 12.00 2.18
CA PRO A 48 -3.83 13.15 1.84
C PRO A 48 -3.03 13.62 3.06
N CYS A 49 -1.78 13.99 2.85
CA CYS A 49 -0.90 14.54 3.90
C CYS A 49 -0.57 13.58 5.05
N LEU A 50 -0.83 12.29 4.89
CA LEU A 50 -0.56 11.29 5.94
C LEU A 50 -0.19 9.95 5.31
N VAL A 51 0.99 9.42 5.66
CA VAL A 51 1.41 8.07 5.26
C VAL A 51 1.11 7.11 6.41
N SER A 52 0.15 6.23 6.22
CA SER A 52 -0.24 5.20 7.19
C SER A 52 0.34 3.84 6.85
N SER A 53 0.69 3.60 5.59
CA SER A 53 1.23 2.33 5.13
C SER A 53 2.18 2.53 3.96
N LEU A 54 3.14 1.62 3.85
CA LEU A 54 3.99 1.46 2.67
C LEU A 54 3.50 0.25 1.90
N VAL A 55 3.27 0.43 0.60
CA VAL A 55 2.82 -0.65 -0.29
C VAL A 55 3.81 -0.78 -1.44
N PHE A 56 4.27 -2.01 -1.67
CA PHE A 56 5.22 -2.34 -2.73
C PHE A 56 4.57 -3.27 -3.72
N ASP A 57 4.68 -2.92 -5.00
CA ASP A 57 4.19 -3.72 -6.11
C ASP A 57 5.34 -4.58 -6.65
N ILE A 58 5.17 -5.89 -6.66
CA ILE A 58 6.21 -6.84 -7.04
C ILE A 58 5.75 -7.65 -8.24
N ASP A 59 6.34 -7.36 -9.40
CA ASP A 59 5.99 -7.91 -10.70
C ASP A 59 6.85 -9.12 -11.07
N ARG A 60 6.81 -10.16 -10.23
CA ARG A 60 7.45 -11.45 -10.53
C ARG A 60 6.65 -12.61 -9.96
N GLN A 61 6.86 -13.83 -10.49
CA GLN A 61 6.05 -15.00 -10.13
C GLN A 61 6.15 -15.42 -8.68
N ASP A 62 7.30 -15.19 -8.03
CA ASP A 62 7.58 -15.57 -6.65
C ASP A 62 7.42 -14.38 -5.67
N ALA A 63 6.63 -13.38 -6.05
CA ALA A 63 6.46 -12.15 -5.29
C ALA A 63 6.02 -12.37 -3.84
N TYR A 64 5.23 -13.43 -3.57
CA TYR A 64 4.76 -13.75 -2.23
C TYR A 64 5.90 -13.96 -1.22
N PHE A 65 7.02 -14.51 -1.65
CA PHE A 65 8.18 -14.81 -0.80
C PHE A 65 9.29 -13.74 -0.86
N ALA A 66 9.13 -12.72 -1.69
CA ALA A 66 10.17 -11.72 -1.94
C ALA A 66 10.68 -11.05 -0.66
N TRP A 67 9.79 -10.73 0.29
CA TRP A 67 10.16 -10.13 1.57
C TRP A 67 11.05 -11.05 2.41
N SER A 68 10.77 -12.34 2.42
CA SER A 68 11.55 -13.33 3.16
C SER A 68 12.94 -13.53 2.53
N ASP A 69 12.98 -13.62 1.22
CA ASP A 69 14.26 -13.75 0.48
C ASP A 69 15.16 -12.52 0.65
N ALA A 70 14.52 -11.35 0.80
CA ALA A 70 15.22 -10.08 1.03
C ALA A 70 15.57 -9.82 2.51
N ASN A 71 15.25 -10.72 3.42
CA ASN A 71 15.41 -10.54 4.88
C ASN A 71 14.68 -9.31 5.42
N LEU A 72 13.54 -8.98 4.85
CA LEU A 72 12.69 -7.90 5.35
C LEU A 72 11.74 -8.40 6.44
N PRO A 73 11.21 -7.51 7.28
CA PRO A 73 10.18 -7.89 8.25
C PRO A 73 8.96 -8.50 7.55
N THR A 74 8.21 -9.31 8.28
CA THR A 74 6.96 -9.87 7.79
C THR A 74 5.98 -8.74 7.45
N PRO A 75 5.43 -8.71 6.23
CA PRO A 75 4.43 -7.72 5.86
C PRO A 75 3.18 -7.81 6.73
N THR A 76 2.47 -6.71 6.86
CA THR A 76 1.17 -6.69 7.53
C THR A 76 0.14 -7.45 6.71
N TRP A 77 0.23 -7.34 5.38
CA TRP A 77 -0.62 -8.07 4.45
C TRP A 77 0.09 -8.30 3.12
N ILE A 78 -0.33 -9.33 2.40
CA ILE A 78 0.12 -9.65 1.04
C ILE A 78 -1.13 -9.93 0.21
N ALA A 79 -1.24 -9.25 -0.93
CA ALA A 79 -2.30 -9.48 -1.91
C ALA A 79 -1.70 -10.09 -3.16
N LYS A 80 -1.83 -11.41 -3.31
CA LYS A 80 -1.28 -12.18 -4.43
C LYS A 80 -2.25 -12.27 -5.59
N ASN A 81 -1.76 -12.01 -6.79
CA ASN A 81 -2.48 -12.34 -8.01
C ASN A 81 -2.21 -13.82 -8.36
N ARG A 82 -3.24 -14.65 -8.26
CA ARG A 82 -3.11 -16.10 -8.46
C ARG A 82 -2.83 -16.48 -9.91
N GLN A 83 -3.10 -15.61 -10.87
CA GLN A 83 -2.89 -15.90 -12.28
C GLN A 83 -1.42 -15.80 -12.70
N ASN A 84 -0.69 -14.84 -12.17
CA ASN A 84 0.69 -14.55 -12.57
C ASN A 84 1.71 -14.61 -11.42
N GLY A 85 1.26 -14.77 -10.16
CA GLY A 85 2.13 -14.81 -8.98
C GLY A 85 2.64 -13.46 -8.52
N HIS A 86 2.31 -12.36 -9.20
CA HIS A 86 2.64 -11.01 -8.76
C HIS A 86 1.91 -10.67 -7.45
N ALA A 87 2.42 -9.74 -6.67
CA ALA A 87 1.81 -9.38 -5.40
C ALA A 87 2.03 -7.91 -5.04
N HIS A 88 1.09 -7.40 -4.26
CA HIS A 88 1.30 -6.20 -3.47
C HIS A 88 1.62 -6.61 -2.04
N ILE A 89 2.66 -6.02 -1.46
CA ILE A 89 3.07 -6.24 -0.07
C ILE A 89 2.87 -4.94 0.69
N GLY A 90 2.15 -5.01 1.80
CA GLY A 90 1.85 -3.83 2.62
C GLY A 90 2.42 -3.90 4.02
N TYR A 91 3.04 -2.79 4.43
CA TYR A 91 3.54 -2.58 5.78
C TYR A 91 2.78 -1.43 6.41
N MET A 92 2.01 -1.71 7.46
CA MET A 92 1.34 -0.67 8.24
C MET A 92 2.34 -0.01 9.17
N LEU A 93 2.34 1.31 9.23
CA LEU A 93 3.17 2.05 10.18
C LEU A 93 2.49 2.07 11.54
N LEU A 94 3.26 1.84 12.61
CA LEU A 94 2.76 1.92 13.98
C LEU A 94 2.23 3.31 14.29
N ALA A 95 2.93 4.35 13.79
CA ALA A 95 2.50 5.74 13.87
C ALA A 95 2.51 6.32 12.44
N PRO A 96 1.39 6.90 11.97
CA PRO A 96 1.35 7.56 10.67
C PRO A 96 2.33 8.74 10.60
N VAL A 97 2.87 8.98 9.40
CA VAL A 97 3.82 10.07 9.15
C VAL A 97 3.12 11.21 8.42
N CYS A 98 3.13 12.40 9.03
CA CYS A 98 2.60 13.62 8.42
C CYS A 98 3.50 14.08 7.29
N THR A 99 2.91 14.49 6.15
CA THR A 99 3.63 14.96 4.96
C THR A 99 3.31 16.41 4.59
N THR A 100 2.64 17.14 5.48
CA THR A 100 2.37 18.58 5.27
C THR A 100 3.62 19.42 5.48
N HIS A 101 3.56 20.71 5.13
CA HIS A 101 4.65 21.65 5.38
C HIS A 101 4.99 21.84 6.87
N ARG A 102 4.09 21.44 7.77
CA ARG A 102 4.30 21.44 9.24
C ARG A 102 4.99 20.16 9.72
N ALA A 103 5.19 19.19 8.84
CA ALA A 103 5.81 17.92 9.19
C ALA A 103 7.30 18.10 9.50
N LYS A 104 7.83 17.18 10.31
CA LYS A 104 9.26 17.11 10.58
C LYS A 104 9.97 16.51 9.36
N GLN A 105 10.82 17.31 8.70
CA GLN A 105 11.50 16.89 7.46
C GLN A 105 12.42 15.68 7.67
N ASN A 106 13.06 15.56 8.83
CA ASN A 106 13.92 14.41 9.14
C ASN A 106 13.12 13.09 9.20
N VAL A 107 11.88 13.14 9.66
CA VAL A 107 11.00 11.94 9.69
C VAL A 107 10.59 11.55 8.27
N ILE A 108 10.21 12.51 7.43
CA ILE A 108 9.86 12.29 6.03
C ILE A 108 11.06 11.70 5.27
N GLN A 109 12.24 12.25 5.45
CA GLN A 109 13.46 11.77 4.80
C GLN A 109 13.83 10.36 5.26
N TYR A 110 13.67 10.04 6.54
CA TYR A 110 13.90 8.70 7.06
C TYR A 110 12.93 7.67 6.45
N LEU A 111 11.64 8.03 6.39
CA LEU A 111 10.63 7.18 5.76
C LEU A 111 10.94 6.93 4.28
N ALA A 112 11.32 7.98 3.55
CA ALA A 112 11.69 7.87 2.13
C ALA A 112 12.90 6.93 1.93
N LYS A 113 13.88 6.98 2.82
CA LYS A 113 15.04 6.08 2.77
C LYS A 113 14.65 4.62 3.03
N ILE A 114 13.76 4.36 3.98
CA ILE A 114 13.24 3.02 4.25
C ILE A 114 12.49 2.50 3.03
N GLU A 115 11.60 3.29 2.46
CA GLU A 115 10.83 2.92 1.28
C GLU A 115 11.74 2.59 0.10
N GLN A 116 12.75 3.42 -0.15
CA GLN A 116 13.74 3.18 -1.20
C GLN A 116 14.53 1.88 -0.95
N ALA A 117 14.99 1.66 0.27
CA ALA A 117 15.74 0.46 0.61
C ALA A 117 14.91 -0.81 0.42
N TYR A 118 13.66 -0.79 0.82
CA TYR A 118 12.75 -1.93 0.63
C TYR A 118 12.46 -2.17 -0.85
N SER A 119 12.22 -1.12 -1.63
CA SER A 119 11.99 -1.21 -3.07
C SER A 119 13.19 -1.83 -3.80
N LEU A 120 14.41 -1.47 -3.41
CA LEU A 120 15.63 -2.02 -4.00
C LEU A 120 15.85 -3.48 -3.60
N ALA A 121 15.44 -3.88 -2.39
CA ALA A 121 15.61 -5.25 -1.89
C ALA A 121 14.57 -6.20 -2.49
N LEU A 122 13.37 -5.71 -2.73
CA LEU A 122 12.27 -6.48 -3.33
C LEU A 122 12.39 -6.51 -4.85
#